data_b28cae0d04df4d273514dccab3b8b6d1
#
_entry.id   b28cae0d04df4d273514dccab3b8b6d1
#
_cell.length_a   1.000
_cell.length_b   1.000
_cell.length_c   1.000
_cell.angle_alpha   90.00
_cell.angle_beta   90.00
_cell.angle_gamma   90.00
#
_symmetry.space_group_name_H-M   'P 1'
#
loop_
_entity.id
_entity.type
_entity.pdbx_description
1 polymer ?
#
loop_
_entity_poly.entity_id
_entity_poly.type
_entity_poly.pdbx_seq_one_letter_code
_entity_poly.pdbx_strand_id
1 'polypeptide(L)'
;VYEQGAAAVVSQQRLENPKGPYILVDSTTQALKDIAAFYRNSLDIKVVGITGSVGKTSTKETIAAVLSQKYKVLKTQGNFNNEIGLPLTIFRLTEEDEIAVLEMGISDFGEMTRLTKIAQPDICVITNIGLCHLENLKSRDGILKAKTEIFQYVKRNIVLNGDDDKLKSYTSRNGRTPVYFGLTSSCPFHVENIERKGLKGTYAEFV
;
A
#
# COMPACT_ATOMS: atom_id res chain seq x y z
N VAL A 1 -21.29 -0.35 23.12
CA VAL A 1 -20.93 0.48 21.94
C VAL A 1 -21.84 1.70 21.79
N TYR A 2 -23.18 1.58 21.89
CA TYR A 2 -24.09 2.75 21.79
C TYR A 2 -23.86 3.76 22.93
N GLU A 3 -23.59 3.29 24.15
CA GLU A 3 -23.25 4.13 25.30
C GLU A 3 -21.90 4.88 25.11
N GLN A 4 -21.12 4.43 24.13
CA GLN A 4 -19.84 5.06 23.72
C GLN A 4 -19.99 5.95 22.49
N GLY A 5 -21.23 6.22 22.06
CA GLY A 5 -21.52 7.15 20.96
C GLY A 5 -21.59 6.52 19.57
N ALA A 6 -21.68 5.18 19.46
CA ALA A 6 -21.86 4.55 18.16
C ALA A 6 -23.24 4.90 17.57
N ALA A 7 -23.26 5.45 16.35
CA ALA A 7 -24.49 5.77 15.64
C ALA A 7 -25.22 4.52 15.12
N ALA A 8 -24.46 3.48 14.75
CA ALA A 8 -24.97 2.18 14.31
C ALA A 8 -23.93 1.09 14.57
N VAL A 9 -24.36 -0.16 14.52
CA VAL A 9 -23.50 -1.34 14.64
C VAL A 9 -23.63 -2.21 13.39
N VAL A 10 -22.52 -2.71 12.87
CA VAL A 10 -22.51 -3.72 11.81
C VAL A 10 -22.28 -5.09 12.43
N SER A 11 -23.16 -6.06 12.17
CA SER A 11 -23.13 -7.37 12.80
C SER A 11 -23.38 -8.50 11.79
N GLN A 12 -22.69 -9.62 11.97
CA GLN A 12 -22.96 -10.88 11.25
C GLN A 12 -24.06 -11.70 11.94
N GLN A 13 -24.39 -11.37 13.17
CA GLN A 13 -25.40 -12.06 13.95
C GLN A 13 -26.63 -11.17 14.10
N ARG A 14 -27.80 -11.78 14.00
CA ARG A 14 -29.03 -11.10 14.31
C ARG A 14 -29.05 -10.76 15.80
N LEU A 15 -29.19 -9.45 16.09
CA LEU A 15 -29.23 -8.96 17.45
C LEU A 15 -30.67 -9.04 17.98
N GLU A 16 -30.86 -9.68 19.14
CA GLU A 16 -32.11 -9.65 19.89
C GLU A 16 -32.14 -8.34 20.71
N ASN A 17 -33.20 -7.55 20.55
CA ASN A 17 -33.38 -6.30 21.27
C ASN A 17 -32.21 -5.32 21.18
N PRO A 18 -31.77 -4.90 19.98
CA PRO A 18 -30.65 -3.96 19.84
C PRO A 18 -31.03 -2.60 20.48
N LYS A 19 -30.07 -2.01 21.21
CA LYS A 19 -30.24 -0.70 21.87
C LYS A 19 -30.19 0.50 20.89
N GLY A 20 -30.02 0.24 19.60
CA GLY A 20 -29.92 1.25 18.55
C GLY A 20 -29.89 0.65 17.15
N PRO A 21 -29.70 1.47 16.11
CA PRO A 21 -29.66 1.01 14.72
C PRO A 21 -28.52 -0.01 14.49
N TYR A 22 -28.82 -1.11 13.79
CA TYR A 22 -27.76 -2.03 13.34
C TYR A 22 -28.00 -2.49 11.90
N ILE A 23 -26.92 -2.86 11.25
CA ILE A 23 -26.91 -3.37 9.88
C ILE A 23 -26.46 -4.83 9.94
N LEU A 24 -27.33 -5.74 9.52
CA LEU A 24 -26.99 -7.16 9.40
C LEU A 24 -26.26 -7.38 8.07
N VAL A 25 -25.12 -8.07 8.13
CA VAL A 25 -24.29 -8.40 6.96
C VAL A 25 -23.83 -9.86 7.04
N ASP A 26 -23.50 -10.46 5.90
CA ASP A 26 -22.97 -11.83 5.86
C ASP A 26 -21.54 -11.91 6.41
N SER A 27 -20.75 -10.83 6.25
CA SER A 27 -19.38 -10.75 6.74
C SER A 27 -19.02 -9.33 7.16
N THR A 28 -18.73 -9.15 8.45
CA THR A 28 -18.28 -7.84 8.99
C THR A 28 -16.91 -7.45 8.45
N THR A 29 -16.03 -8.42 8.18
CA THR A 29 -14.74 -8.15 7.53
C THR A 29 -14.91 -7.67 6.09
N GLN A 30 -15.86 -8.23 5.34
CA GLN A 30 -16.15 -7.75 4.00
C GLN A 30 -16.80 -6.36 4.05
N ALA A 31 -17.76 -6.15 4.94
CA ALA A 31 -18.39 -4.85 5.14
C ALA A 31 -17.38 -3.75 5.49
N LEU A 32 -16.40 -4.05 6.38
CA LEU A 32 -15.29 -3.14 6.69
C LEU A 32 -14.53 -2.70 5.44
N LYS A 33 -14.19 -3.65 4.56
CA LYS A 33 -13.49 -3.40 3.30
C LYS A 33 -14.33 -2.59 2.31
N ASP A 34 -15.61 -2.91 2.19
CA ASP A 34 -16.52 -2.24 1.27
C ASP A 34 -16.80 -0.78 1.70
N ILE A 35 -16.98 -0.55 3.00
CA ILE A 35 -17.13 0.79 3.57
C ILE A 35 -15.85 1.60 3.34
N ALA A 36 -14.68 1.01 3.57
CA ALA A 36 -13.41 1.69 3.35
C ALA A 36 -13.18 2.02 1.86
N ALA A 37 -13.51 1.11 0.95
CA ALA A 37 -13.44 1.35 -0.49
C ALA A 37 -14.40 2.47 -0.93
N PHE A 38 -15.63 2.47 -0.43
CA PHE A 38 -16.61 3.53 -0.68
C PHE A 38 -16.08 4.88 -0.18
N TYR A 39 -15.65 4.95 1.08
CA TYR A 39 -15.14 6.18 1.68
C TYR A 39 -13.89 6.69 0.94
N ARG A 40 -12.93 5.79 0.61
CA ARG A 40 -11.76 6.16 -0.20
C ARG A 40 -12.16 6.79 -1.53
N ASN A 41 -13.18 6.25 -2.20
CA ASN A 41 -13.63 6.74 -3.50
C ASN A 41 -14.40 8.07 -3.42
N SER A 42 -14.94 8.44 -2.26
CA SER A 42 -15.58 9.74 -2.06
C SER A 42 -14.59 10.89 -1.88
N LEU A 43 -13.30 10.59 -1.66
CA LEU A 43 -12.24 11.58 -1.45
C LEU A 43 -11.43 11.80 -2.73
N ASP A 44 -11.20 13.07 -3.11
CA ASP A 44 -10.31 13.44 -4.23
C ASP A 44 -8.87 13.57 -3.75
N ILE A 45 -8.26 12.44 -3.41
CA ILE A 45 -6.86 12.36 -2.96
C ILE A 45 -6.04 11.47 -3.89
N LYS A 46 -4.74 11.70 -3.95
CA LYS A 46 -3.78 10.82 -4.64
C LYS A 46 -3.29 9.74 -3.70
N VAL A 47 -3.12 8.53 -4.21
CA VAL A 47 -2.64 7.40 -3.41
C VAL A 47 -1.37 6.82 -3.99
N VAL A 48 -0.35 6.70 -3.12
CA VAL A 48 0.86 5.93 -3.37
C VAL A 48 0.77 4.62 -2.59
N GLY A 49 0.64 3.50 -3.30
CA GLY A 49 0.63 2.16 -2.72
C GLY A 49 2.03 1.55 -2.73
N ILE A 50 2.50 1.03 -1.60
CA ILE A 50 3.85 0.48 -1.46
C ILE A 50 3.79 -0.96 -1.01
N THR A 51 4.46 -1.86 -1.75
CA THR A 51 4.65 -3.24 -1.34
C THR A 51 6.10 -3.70 -1.58
N GLY A 52 6.41 -4.92 -1.19
CA GLY A 52 7.71 -5.54 -1.32
C GLY A 52 7.97 -6.55 -0.20
N SER A 53 9.03 -7.32 -0.32
CA SER A 53 9.40 -8.30 0.71
C SER A 53 9.99 -7.61 1.94
N VAL A 54 10.92 -6.68 1.73
CA VAL A 54 11.54 -5.85 2.76
C VAL A 54 11.58 -4.39 2.35
N GLY A 55 11.79 -3.47 3.29
CA GLY A 55 11.94 -2.04 3.02
C GLY A 55 10.65 -1.25 2.81
N LYS A 56 9.48 -1.86 2.87
CA LYS A 56 8.19 -1.17 2.71
C LYS A 56 8.03 0.03 3.64
N THR A 57 8.25 -0.18 4.92
CA THR A 57 8.08 0.86 5.95
C THR A 57 9.08 1.99 5.78
N SER A 58 10.36 1.69 5.54
CA SER A 58 11.38 2.73 5.28
C SER A 58 11.05 3.54 4.03
N THR A 59 10.63 2.88 2.94
CA THR A 59 10.21 3.54 1.70
C THR A 59 8.97 4.42 1.93
N LYS A 60 7.98 3.92 2.66
CA LYS A 60 6.79 4.70 3.06
C LYS A 60 7.18 5.96 3.84
N GLU A 61 8.03 5.82 4.84
CA GLU A 61 8.48 6.96 5.66
C GLU A 61 9.22 8.01 4.83
N THR A 62 10.13 7.56 3.95
CA THR A 62 10.89 8.46 3.08
C THR A 62 9.98 9.18 2.08
N ILE A 63 9.11 8.47 1.39
CA ILE A 63 8.17 9.08 0.44
C ILE A 63 7.25 10.08 1.15
N ALA A 64 6.70 9.70 2.29
CA ALA A 64 5.83 10.59 3.06
C ALA A 64 6.58 11.83 3.55
N ALA A 65 7.82 11.70 4.02
CA ALA A 65 8.63 12.84 4.47
C ALA A 65 8.92 13.84 3.33
N VAL A 66 9.26 13.35 2.13
CA VAL A 66 9.49 14.20 0.96
C VAL A 66 8.20 14.89 0.52
N LEU A 67 7.10 14.15 0.38
CA LEU A 67 5.82 14.71 -0.06
C LEU A 67 5.24 15.72 0.94
N SER A 68 5.46 15.51 2.24
CA SER A 68 5.00 16.42 3.30
C SER A 68 5.67 17.79 3.29
N GLN A 69 6.74 17.99 2.49
CA GLN A 69 7.31 19.32 2.30
C GLN A 69 6.36 20.26 1.51
N LYS A 70 5.40 19.71 0.79
CA LYS A 70 4.50 20.47 -0.07
C LYS A 70 3.03 20.12 0.12
N TYR A 71 2.70 18.89 0.48
CA TYR A 71 1.34 18.37 0.50
C TYR A 71 0.94 17.94 1.92
N LYS A 72 -0.37 17.93 2.19
CA LYS A 72 -0.92 17.31 3.39
C LYS A 72 -0.98 15.80 3.16
N VAL A 73 -0.16 15.06 3.91
CA VAL A 73 0.08 13.63 3.67
C VAL A 73 -0.38 12.80 4.85
N LEU A 74 -1.31 11.87 4.60
CA LEU A 74 -1.60 10.77 5.53
C LEU A 74 -0.80 9.54 5.11
N LYS A 75 -0.22 8.83 6.08
CA LYS A 75 0.50 7.57 5.85
C LYS A 75 0.03 6.45 6.76
N THR A 76 0.24 5.22 6.33
CA THR A 76 0.04 4.03 7.18
C THR A 76 0.85 4.15 8.45
N GLN A 77 0.22 4.00 9.60
CA GLN A 77 0.87 3.94 10.92
C GLN A 77 1.22 2.50 11.28
N GLY A 78 2.38 2.31 11.91
CA GLY A 78 2.81 0.98 12.35
C GLY A 78 2.73 -0.05 11.23
N ASN A 79 2.09 -1.17 11.51
CA ASN A 79 1.87 -2.30 10.61
C ASN A 79 0.41 -2.44 10.13
N PHE A 80 -0.37 -1.36 10.10
CA PHE A 80 -1.75 -1.36 9.57
C PHE A 80 -1.79 -1.50 8.04
N ASN A 81 -1.16 -2.56 7.52
CA ASN A 81 -0.90 -2.79 6.11
C ASN A 81 -1.63 -4.02 5.52
N ASN A 82 -2.48 -4.67 6.30
CA ASN A 82 -3.25 -5.86 5.91
C ASN A 82 -4.74 -5.54 5.65
N GLU A 83 -5.57 -6.57 5.44
CA GLU A 83 -7.00 -6.44 5.10
C GLU A 83 -7.88 -5.81 6.19
N ILE A 84 -7.37 -5.63 7.41
CA ILE A 84 -8.03 -4.89 8.50
C ILE A 84 -7.36 -3.53 8.69
N GLY A 85 -6.03 -3.51 8.74
CA GLY A 85 -5.27 -2.29 9.01
C GLY A 85 -5.38 -1.24 7.91
N LEU A 86 -5.43 -1.65 6.64
CA LEU A 86 -5.60 -0.71 5.53
C LEU A 86 -6.97 0.01 5.59
N PRO A 87 -8.12 -0.67 5.77
CA PRO A 87 -9.40 0.01 6.03
C PRO A 87 -9.33 1.01 7.18
N LEU A 88 -8.75 0.62 8.32
CA LEU A 88 -8.62 1.52 9.48
C LEU A 88 -7.73 2.74 9.18
N THR A 89 -6.72 2.58 8.34
CA THR A 89 -5.89 3.70 7.87
C THR A 89 -6.71 4.63 6.97
N ILE A 90 -7.53 4.08 6.08
CA ILE A 90 -8.37 4.85 5.16
C ILE A 90 -9.43 5.68 5.91
N PHE A 91 -10.03 5.15 6.99
CA PHE A 91 -10.98 5.91 7.81
C PHE A 91 -10.38 7.12 8.55
N ARG A 92 -9.07 7.25 8.57
CA ARG A 92 -8.37 8.43 9.11
C ARG A 92 -8.17 9.54 8.08
N LEU A 93 -8.41 9.27 6.81
CA LEU A 93 -8.37 10.27 5.75
C LEU A 93 -9.48 11.30 5.95
N THR A 94 -9.16 12.53 5.62
CA THR A 94 -10.09 13.66 5.62
C THR A 94 -10.06 14.36 4.27
N GLU A 95 -11.00 15.26 4.02
CA GLU A 95 -11.01 16.10 2.81
C GLU A 95 -9.81 17.06 2.72
N GLU A 96 -9.09 17.25 3.84
CA GLU A 96 -7.91 18.09 3.89
C GLU A 96 -6.63 17.36 3.42
N ASP A 97 -6.63 16.01 3.42
CA ASP A 97 -5.50 15.23 2.96
C ASP A 97 -5.42 15.26 1.43
N GLU A 98 -4.24 15.55 0.89
CA GLU A 98 -4.00 15.61 -0.55
C GLU A 98 -3.40 14.29 -1.08
N ILE A 99 -2.60 13.63 -0.25
CA ILE A 99 -1.91 12.39 -0.61
C ILE A 99 -2.00 11.37 0.53
N ALA A 100 -2.31 10.12 0.17
CA ALA A 100 -2.19 8.97 1.07
C ALA A 100 -1.00 8.09 0.65
N VAL A 101 -0.09 7.78 1.58
CA VAL A 101 1.03 6.84 1.37
C VAL A 101 0.72 5.55 2.13
N LEU A 102 0.27 4.53 1.40
CA LEU A 102 -0.31 3.32 1.95
C LEU A 102 0.64 2.13 1.79
N GLU A 103 1.10 1.58 2.91
CA GLU A 103 1.84 0.32 2.94
C GLU A 103 0.87 -0.85 2.78
N MET A 104 1.20 -1.82 1.90
CA MET A 104 0.40 -3.02 1.63
C MET A 104 1.24 -4.28 1.83
N GLY A 105 0.96 -5.00 2.90
CA GLY A 105 1.56 -6.28 3.25
C GLY A 105 0.64 -7.44 2.88
N ILE A 106 1.20 -8.51 2.36
CA ILE A 106 0.47 -9.72 1.99
C ILE A 106 1.21 -10.97 2.45
N SER A 107 0.46 -11.99 2.74
CA SER A 107 0.93 -13.33 3.10
C SER A 107 0.47 -14.41 2.12
N ASP A 108 -0.57 -14.14 1.32
CA ASP A 108 -1.16 -15.11 0.40
C ASP A 108 -1.60 -14.47 -0.93
N PHE A 109 -1.92 -15.30 -1.92
CA PHE A 109 -2.46 -14.89 -3.20
C PHE A 109 -3.84 -14.23 -3.06
N GLY A 110 -4.11 -13.24 -3.90
CA GLY A 110 -5.37 -12.50 -3.92
C GLY A 110 -5.49 -11.43 -2.83
N GLU A 111 -4.67 -11.45 -1.77
CA GLU A 111 -4.69 -10.39 -0.75
C GLU A 111 -4.33 -9.03 -1.35
N MET A 112 -3.30 -8.97 -2.20
CA MET A 112 -2.90 -7.73 -2.86
C MET A 112 -4.02 -7.18 -3.75
N THR A 113 -4.73 -8.05 -4.46
CA THR A 113 -5.90 -7.66 -5.26
C THR A 113 -6.96 -7.01 -4.38
N ARG A 114 -7.28 -7.60 -3.21
CA ARG A 114 -8.28 -7.06 -2.28
C ARG A 114 -7.83 -5.71 -1.69
N LEU A 115 -6.58 -5.59 -1.25
CA LEU A 115 -6.03 -4.34 -0.72
C LEU A 115 -6.03 -3.24 -1.78
N THR A 116 -5.61 -3.57 -2.99
CA THR A 116 -5.51 -2.59 -4.08
C THR A 116 -6.89 -2.13 -4.56
N LYS A 117 -7.89 -3.01 -4.56
CA LYS A 117 -9.28 -2.67 -4.85
C LYS A 117 -9.84 -1.62 -3.86
N ILE A 118 -9.43 -1.70 -2.60
CA ILE A 118 -9.81 -0.72 -1.57
C ILE A 118 -9.05 0.60 -1.78
N ALA A 119 -7.74 0.53 -1.89
CA ALA A 119 -6.85 1.70 -1.93
C ALA A 119 -6.90 2.46 -3.26
N GLN A 120 -7.06 1.76 -4.38
CA GLN A 120 -7.05 2.27 -5.75
C GLN A 120 -5.90 3.26 -6.01
N PRO A 121 -4.64 2.80 -5.91
CA PRO A 121 -3.48 3.69 -5.97
C PRO A 121 -3.33 4.36 -7.33
N ASP A 122 -2.93 5.63 -7.32
CA ASP A 122 -2.48 6.33 -8.53
C ASP A 122 -1.09 5.83 -8.94
N ILE A 123 -0.23 5.62 -7.96
CA ILE A 123 1.14 5.13 -8.14
C ILE A 123 1.35 3.90 -7.25
N CYS A 124 1.99 2.87 -7.76
CA CYS A 124 2.50 1.79 -6.93
C CYS A 124 4.02 1.70 -6.96
N VAL A 125 4.59 1.32 -5.82
CA VAL A 125 6.02 1.06 -5.65
C VAL A 125 6.23 -0.36 -5.17
N ILE A 126 7.09 -1.14 -5.85
CA ILE A 126 7.55 -2.44 -5.36
C ILE A 126 9.03 -2.35 -5.04
N THR A 127 9.37 -2.53 -3.76
CA THR A 127 10.75 -2.35 -3.28
C THR A 127 11.68 -3.49 -3.67
N ASN A 128 11.22 -4.74 -3.54
CA ASN A 128 11.96 -5.94 -3.94
C ASN A 128 11.11 -7.23 -3.86
N ILE A 129 11.63 -8.31 -4.44
CA ILE A 129 11.08 -9.67 -4.38
C ILE A 129 12.08 -10.59 -3.68
N GLY A 130 12.11 -10.56 -2.36
CA GLY A 130 12.91 -11.42 -1.51
C GLY A 130 12.15 -12.67 -1.03
N LEU A 131 12.81 -13.47 -0.19
CA LEU A 131 12.23 -14.68 0.40
C LEU A 131 11.38 -14.30 1.61
N CYS A 132 10.05 -14.28 1.45
CA CYS A 132 9.08 -14.06 2.51
C CYS A 132 7.81 -14.88 2.22
N HIS A 133 7.09 -15.30 3.28
CA HIS A 133 5.81 -16.03 3.15
C HIS A 133 5.88 -17.24 2.20
N LEU A 134 7.02 -17.98 2.20
CA LEU A 134 7.23 -19.11 1.29
C LEU A 134 6.28 -20.27 1.56
N GLU A 135 5.78 -20.40 2.77
CA GLU A 135 4.78 -21.41 3.13
C GLU A 135 3.50 -21.29 2.28
N ASN A 136 3.05 -20.07 1.97
CA ASN A 136 1.86 -19.81 1.16
C ASN A 136 2.22 -19.54 -0.30
N LEU A 137 3.21 -18.69 -0.56
CA LEU A 137 3.57 -18.23 -1.91
C LEU A 137 4.55 -19.14 -2.65
N LYS A 138 5.09 -20.18 -1.99
CA LYS A 138 5.87 -21.32 -2.50
C LYS A 138 7.24 -20.96 -3.08
N SER A 139 7.40 -19.85 -3.80
CA SER A 139 8.64 -19.46 -4.48
C SER A 139 8.76 -17.94 -4.65
N ARG A 140 9.94 -17.45 -5.05
CA ARG A 140 10.11 -16.03 -5.44
C ARG A 140 9.20 -15.65 -6.63
N ASP A 141 8.93 -16.59 -7.53
CA ASP A 141 8.00 -16.34 -8.65
C ASP A 141 6.55 -16.23 -8.14
N GLY A 142 6.18 -17.03 -7.15
CA GLY A 142 4.91 -16.88 -6.45
C GLY A 142 4.79 -15.55 -5.72
N ILE A 143 5.85 -15.11 -5.05
CA ILE A 143 5.91 -13.81 -4.38
C ILE A 143 5.80 -12.66 -5.40
N LEU A 144 6.52 -12.76 -6.53
CA LEU A 144 6.39 -11.81 -7.63
C LEU A 144 4.94 -11.74 -8.14
N LYS A 145 4.34 -12.91 -8.43
CA LYS A 145 2.96 -13.01 -8.90
C LYS A 145 1.99 -12.34 -7.92
N ALA A 146 2.08 -12.67 -6.64
CA ALA A 146 1.20 -12.11 -5.61
C ALA A 146 1.37 -10.60 -5.46
N LYS A 147 2.60 -10.08 -5.41
CA LYS A 147 2.84 -8.64 -5.26
C LYS A 147 2.46 -7.84 -6.50
N THR A 148 2.63 -8.40 -7.69
CA THR A 148 2.26 -7.73 -8.95
C THR A 148 0.75 -7.71 -9.22
N GLU A 149 -0.07 -8.36 -8.40
CA GLU A 149 -1.52 -8.16 -8.40
C GLU A 149 -1.90 -6.68 -8.18
N ILE A 150 -1.04 -5.89 -7.51
CA ILE A 150 -1.24 -4.44 -7.33
C ILE A 150 -1.46 -3.70 -8.65
N PHE A 151 -0.89 -4.19 -9.75
CA PHE A 151 -0.99 -3.55 -11.07
C PHE A 151 -2.41 -3.53 -11.65
N GLN A 152 -3.33 -4.35 -11.13
CA GLN A 152 -4.70 -4.43 -11.64
C GLN A 152 -5.48 -3.13 -11.43
N TYR A 153 -5.21 -2.41 -10.33
CA TYR A 153 -5.97 -1.23 -9.93
C TYR A 153 -5.14 0.07 -9.88
N VAL A 154 -3.87 0.01 -10.31
CA VAL A 154 -3.03 1.22 -10.42
C VAL A 154 -3.54 2.09 -11.55
N LYS A 155 -3.73 3.39 -11.28
CA LYS A 155 -4.32 4.32 -12.24
C LYS A 155 -3.30 4.98 -13.16
N ARG A 156 -2.06 5.25 -12.67
CA ARG A 156 -1.04 6.03 -13.39
C ARG A 156 0.27 5.28 -13.56
N ASN A 157 1.14 5.28 -12.58
CA ASN A 157 2.51 4.83 -12.72
C ASN A 157 2.85 3.61 -11.85
N ILE A 158 3.69 2.75 -12.40
CA ILE A 158 4.32 1.62 -11.72
C ILE A 158 5.78 1.99 -11.52
N VAL A 159 6.28 1.94 -10.28
CA VAL A 159 7.66 2.25 -9.91
C VAL A 159 8.31 0.99 -9.34
N LEU A 160 9.39 0.53 -9.93
CA LEU A 160 10.04 -0.74 -9.61
C LEU A 160 11.53 -0.54 -9.31
N ASN A 161 12.04 -1.36 -8.40
CA ASN A 161 13.47 -1.45 -8.14
C ASN A 161 14.16 -2.19 -9.31
N GLY A 162 14.97 -1.46 -10.07
CA GLY A 162 15.74 -2.00 -11.20
C GLY A 162 16.94 -2.85 -10.82
N ASP A 163 17.37 -2.81 -9.55
CA ASP A 163 18.44 -3.68 -9.04
C ASP A 163 17.91 -5.06 -8.62
N ASP A 164 16.57 -5.23 -8.51
CA ASP A 164 15.96 -6.52 -8.21
C ASP A 164 15.87 -7.38 -9.48
N ASP A 165 16.43 -8.58 -9.43
CA ASP A 165 16.53 -9.51 -10.57
C ASP A 165 15.16 -9.95 -11.11
N LYS A 166 14.12 -9.99 -10.27
CA LYS A 166 12.76 -10.35 -10.67
C LYS A 166 11.98 -9.15 -11.22
N LEU A 167 12.20 -7.95 -10.69
CA LEU A 167 11.48 -6.73 -11.11
C LEU A 167 12.06 -6.13 -12.39
N LYS A 168 13.38 -6.15 -12.58
CA LYS A 168 14.05 -5.52 -13.73
C LYS A 168 13.62 -6.05 -15.10
N SER A 169 13.06 -7.25 -15.15
CA SER A 169 12.56 -7.87 -16.40
C SER A 169 11.13 -7.46 -16.77
N TYR A 170 10.48 -6.67 -15.92
CA TYR A 170 9.11 -6.24 -16.17
C TYR A 170 9.09 -5.12 -17.20
N THR A 171 8.58 -5.37 -18.41
CA THR A 171 8.63 -4.39 -19.51
C THR A 171 7.37 -3.54 -19.62
N SER A 172 6.20 -4.16 -19.55
CA SER A 172 4.91 -3.46 -19.60
C SER A 172 3.80 -4.31 -19.02
N ARG A 173 2.84 -3.69 -18.36
CA ARG A 173 1.60 -4.34 -17.91
C ARG A 173 0.42 -3.38 -18.03
N ASN A 174 -0.71 -3.86 -18.58
CA ASN A 174 -1.92 -3.08 -18.78
C ASN A 174 -1.66 -1.74 -19.51
N GLY A 175 -0.75 -1.73 -20.49
CA GLY A 175 -0.38 -0.54 -21.27
C GLY A 175 0.50 0.47 -20.49
N ARG A 176 1.03 0.10 -19.31
CA ARG A 176 1.91 0.95 -18.53
C ARG A 176 3.33 0.39 -18.51
N THR A 177 4.29 1.21 -18.93
CA THR A 177 5.71 0.91 -18.81
C THR A 177 6.18 1.32 -17.42
N PRO A 178 6.83 0.43 -16.64
CA PRO A 178 7.36 0.78 -15.34
C PRO A 178 8.45 1.84 -15.43
N VAL A 179 8.51 2.68 -14.41
CA VAL A 179 9.63 3.57 -14.12
C VAL A 179 10.55 2.85 -13.14
N TYR A 180 11.85 2.79 -13.45
CA TYR A 180 12.83 2.11 -12.63
C TYR A 180 13.66 3.07 -11.80
N PHE A 181 13.90 2.71 -10.54
CA PHE A 181 14.90 3.32 -9.67
C PHE A 181 15.96 2.28 -9.27
N GLY A 182 17.15 2.72 -8.97
CA GLY A 182 18.24 1.80 -8.57
C GLY A 182 19.53 2.49 -8.21
N LEU A 183 20.58 1.69 -8.07
CA LEU A 183 21.93 2.16 -7.74
C LEU A 183 22.81 2.40 -8.98
N THR A 184 22.32 2.00 -10.15
CA THR A 184 23.10 2.07 -11.40
C THR A 184 22.47 3.00 -12.40
N SER A 185 23.29 3.61 -13.25
CA SER A 185 22.87 4.51 -14.35
C SER A 185 21.98 3.85 -15.42
N SER A 186 21.77 2.53 -15.34
CA SER A 186 20.78 1.84 -16.17
C SER A 186 19.34 2.16 -15.77
N CYS A 187 19.13 2.70 -14.55
CA CYS A 187 17.83 3.16 -14.08
C CYS A 187 17.67 4.66 -14.37
N PRO A 188 16.50 5.11 -14.86
CA PRO A 188 16.22 6.53 -15.08
C PRO A 188 16.36 7.38 -13.83
N PHE A 189 16.08 6.82 -12.67
CA PHE A 189 16.30 7.43 -11.36
C PHE A 189 17.31 6.60 -10.60
N HIS A 190 18.49 7.16 -10.37
CA HIS A 190 19.56 6.46 -9.69
C HIS A 190 20.34 7.38 -8.75
N VAL A 191 21.31 6.81 -8.03
CA VAL A 191 22.20 7.55 -7.15
C VAL A 191 23.62 7.41 -7.60
N GLU A 192 24.38 8.50 -7.48
CA GLU A 192 25.82 8.56 -7.72
C GLU A 192 26.55 9.04 -6.47
N ASN A 193 27.88 8.93 -6.47
CA ASN A 193 28.76 9.46 -5.43
C ASN A 193 28.38 9.02 -4.01
N ILE A 194 28.08 7.71 -3.84
CA ILE A 194 27.64 7.16 -2.55
C ILE A 194 28.81 7.08 -1.57
N GLU A 195 28.78 7.90 -0.52
CA GLU A 195 29.72 7.86 0.60
C GLU A 195 29.06 7.30 1.86
N ARG A 196 29.53 6.17 2.36
CA ARG A 196 29.07 5.58 3.62
C ARG A 196 29.90 6.12 4.79
N LYS A 197 29.30 6.91 5.67
CA LYS A 197 29.96 7.55 6.84
C LYS A 197 29.68 6.82 8.16
N GLY A 198 29.33 5.54 8.11
CA GLY A 198 29.00 4.71 9.27
C GLY A 198 27.83 5.30 10.06
N LEU A 199 28.01 5.51 11.37
CA LEU A 199 26.95 6.08 12.22
C LEU A 199 26.55 7.53 11.87
N LYS A 200 27.35 8.22 11.04
CA LYS A 200 27.04 9.57 10.55
C LYS A 200 26.11 9.57 9.33
N GLY A 201 25.69 8.38 8.87
CA GLY A 201 24.76 8.23 7.75
C GLY A 201 25.44 7.95 6.42
N THR A 202 24.73 8.22 5.35
CA THR A 202 25.18 8.04 3.97
C THR A 202 24.92 9.32 3.19
N TYR A 203 25.90 9.77 2.45
CA TYR A 203 25.74 10.82 1.42
C TYR A 203 25.56 10.14 0.06
N ALA A 204 24.67 10.67 -0.76
CA ALA A 204 24.47 10.22 -2.14
C ALA A 204 23.89 11.37 -2.98
N GLU A 205 24.22 11.39 -4.25
CA GLU A 205 23.65 12.31 -5.24
C GLU A 205 22.53 11.60 -6.00
N PHE A 206 21.36 12.20 -6.07
CA PHE A 206 20.23 11.70 -6.84
C PHE A 206 20.25 12.27 -8.24
N VAL A 207 20.18 11.40 -9.25
CA VAL A 207 20.19 11.71 -10.67
C VAL A 207 18.94 11.17 -11.34
#